data_3041c0b148ed408bf030936f2d779b49
#
_entry.id   3041c0b148ed408bf030936f2d779b49
#
_cell.length_a   1.000
_cell.length_b   1.000
_cell.length_c   1.000
_cell.angle_alpha   90.00
_cell.angle_beta   90.00
_cell.angle_gamma   90.00
#
_symmetry.space_group_name_H-M   'P 1'
#
loop_
_entity.id
_entity.type
_entity.pdbx_description
1 polymer ?
#
loop_
_entity_poly.entity_id
_entity_poly.type
_entity_poly.pdbx_seq_one_letter_code
_entity_poly.pdbx_strand_id
1 'polypeptide(L)'
;STIIKPDEGEVNIAGYDLKKNSLNCKKNIGVVTQEIALYNEFSAYDNLLFWGSMYKIPGKELKERIDETLDLFGLTDRKNDKVKTYSGGMKRRINIGTALLHRPKILFMDEPTVGIDPQSRNLIFEVIEKLHKGGMTIVYTTHYMEEAERLCNRIGIIDNGKIIAQGTLDEL
;
A
#
# COMPACT_ATOMS: atom_id res chain seq x y z
N SER A 1 4.35 11.68 0.16
CA SER A 1 3.67 12.09 -1.08
C SER A 1 4.21 13.39 -1.68
N THR A 2 4.64 14.38 -0.92
CA THR A 2 5.04 15.75 -1.34
C THR A 2 3.88 16.66 -1.77
N ILE A 3 2.64 16.28 -1.53
CA ILE A 3 1.46 17.15 -1.78
C ILE A 3 1.49 18.34 -0.82
N ILE A 4 1.79 18.07 0.46
CA ILE A 4 1.99 19.08 1.49
C ILE A 4 3.47 19.08 1.85
N LYS A 5 4.06 20.26 1.93
CA LYS A 5 5.44 20.42 2.39
C LYS A 5 5.45 20.47 3.93
N PRO A 6 6.43 19.83 4.58
CA PRO A 6 6.62 20.01 6.02
C PRO A 6 7.05 21.45 6.30
N ASP A 7 6.48 22.04 7.35
CA ASP A 7 6.84 23.40 7.78
C ASP A 7 8.27 23.40 8.33
N GLU A 8 8.62 22.40 9.14
CA GLU A 8 9.94 22.22 9.75
C GLU A 8 10.41 20.78 9.65
N GLY A 9 11.65 20.55 10.00
CA GLY A 9 12.27 19.22 10.04
C GLY A 9 12.83 18.72 8.72
N GLU A 10 13.37 17.51 8.77
CA GLU A 10 13.98 16.81 7.63
C GLU A 10 13.32 15.45 7.45
N VAL A 11 13.14 15.06 6.19
CA VAL A 11 12.59 13.75 5.83
C VAL A 11 13.54 13.07 4.86
N ASN A 12 14.02 11.89 5.24
CA ASN A 12 14.85 11.03 4.40
C ASN A 12 14.10 9.76 4.05
N ILE A 13 14.04 9.41 2.78
CA ILE A 13 13.31 8.24 2.25
C ILE A 13 14.26 7.42 1.41
N ALA A 14 14.53 6.20 1.85
CA ALA A 14 15.44 5.29 1.16
C ALA A 14 16.82 5.90 0.84
N GLY A 15 17.34 6.78 1.72
CA GLY A 15 18.61 7.48 1.56
C GLY A 15 18.52 8.81 0.79
N TYR A 16 17.33 9.21 0.34
CA TYR A 16 17.11 10.46 -0.39
C TYR A 16 16.44 11.52 0.48
N ASP A 17 17.03 12.72 0.52
CA ASP A 17 16.42 13.89 1.14
C ASP A 17 15.19 14.35 0.34
N LEU A 18 14.06 14.51 1.02
CA LEU A 18 12.78 14.82 0.38
C LEU A 18 12.78 16.19 -0.31
N LYS A 19 13.47 17.19 0.26
CA LYS A 19 13.53 18.55 -0.30
C LYS A 19 14.40 18.59 -1.56
N LYS A 20 15.50 17.82 -1.58
CA LYS A 20 16.49 17.84 -2.67
C LYS A 20 16.18 16.82 -3.77
N ASN A 21 15.60 15.67 -3.42
CA ASN A 21 15.46 14.50 -4.30
C ASN A 21 14.03 13.94 -4.31
N SER A 22 13.01 14.79 -4.38
CA SER A 22 11.60 14.41 -4.26
C SER A 22 11.17 13.32 -5.26
N LEU A 23 11.68 13.33 -6.49
CA LEU A 23 11.37 12.30 -7.50
C LEU A 23 11.90 10.93 -7.10
N ASN A 24 13.13 10.85 -6.55
CA ASN A 24 13.68 9.60 -6.08
C ASN A 24 12.95 9.10 -4.84
N CYS A 25 12.53 10.00 -3.94
CA CYS A 25 11.65 9.63 -2.83
C CYS A 25 10.35 9.01 -3.35
N LYS A 26 9.65 9.65 -4.30
CA LYS A 26 8.39 9.15 -4.88
C LYS A 26 8.54 7.79 -5.55
N LYS A 27 9.64 7.53 -6.25
CA LYS A 27 9.89 6.21 -6.87
C LYS A 27 10.05 5.08 -5.85
N ASN A 28 10.41 5.40 -4.62
CA ASN A 28 10.60 4.42 -3.56
C ASN A 28 9.37 4.27 -2.64
N ILE A 29 8.28 5.01 -2.89
CA ILE A 29 7.07 5.00 -2.07
C ILE A 29 5.90 4.42 -2.86
N GLY A 30 5.20 3.45 -2.27
CA GLY A 30 3.84 3.09 -2.61
C GLY A 30 2.87 3.74 -1.62
N VAL A 31 1.70 4.16 -2.08
CA VAL A 31 0.66 4.74 -1.21
C VAL A 31 -0.66 4.06 -1.49
N VAL A 32 -1.26 3.53 -0.44
CA VAL A 32 -2.61 2.96 -0.44
C VAL A 32 -3.47 3.89 0.40
N THR A 33 -4.35 4.63 -0.25
CA THR A 33 -5.29 5.54 0.40
C THR A 33 -6.47 4.78 1.01
N GLN A 34 -7.15 5.37 1.98
CA GLN A 34 -8.38 4.82 2.55
C GLN A 34 -9.45 4.63 1.47
N GLU A 35 -9.63 5.61 0.60
CA GLU A 35 -10.52 5.47 -0.56
C GLU A 35 -9.91 4.61 -1.65
N ILE A 36 -10.76 3.83 -2.33
CA ILE A 36 -10.34 2.94 -3.42
C ILE A 36 -10.21 3.75 -4.70
N ALA A 37 -9.00 3.88 -5.23
CA ALA A 37 -8.68 4.61 -6.44
C ALA A 37 -8.64 3.69 -7.68
N LEU A 38 -9.77 3.06 -8.01
CA LEU A 38 -9.91 2.16 -9.17
C LEU A 38 -11.00 2.63 -10.13
N TYR A 39 -10.81 2.36 -11.41
CA TYR A 39 -11.81 2.58 -12.45
C TYR A 39 -12.78 1.39 -12.50
N ASN A 40 -14.01 1.60 -12.07
CA ASN A 40 -15.02 0.54 -11.95
C ASN A 40 -15.39 -0.13 -13.28
N GLU A 41 -15.32 0.59 -14.40
CA GLU A 41 -15.64 0.07 -15.73
C GLU A 41 -14.47 -0.69 -16.38
N PHE A 42 -13.28 -0.59 -15.82
CA PHE A 42 -12.10 -1.33 -16.27
C PHE A 42 -12.02 -2.69 -15.58
N SER A 43 -11.34 -3.64 -16.21
CA SER A 43 -10.97 -4.89 -15.57
C SER A 43 -9.91 -4.66 -14.49
N ALA A 44 -9.65 -5.67 -13.65
CA ALA A 44 -8.53 -5.62 -12.71
C ALA A 44 -7.19 -5.49 -13.45
N TYR A 45 -7.04 -6.25 -14.55
CA TYR A 45 -5.85 -6.17 -15.39
C TYR A 45 -5.65 -4.76 -15.97
N ASP A 46 -6.70 -4.14 -16.52
CA ASP A 46 -6.62 -2.80 -17.12
C ASP A 46 -6.33 -1.72 -16.06
N ASN A 47 -6.88 -1.85 -14.85
CA ASN A 47 -6.53 -0.96 -13.74
C ASN A 47 -5.05 -1.06 -13.39
N LEU A 48 -4.51 -2.28 -13.24
CA LEU A 48 -3.08 -2.48 -12.96
C LEU A 48 -2.21 -1.97 -14.11
N LEU A 49 -2.62 -2.22 -15.36
CA LEU A 49 -1.92 -1.72 -16.56
C LEU A 49 -1.88 -0.19 -16.58
N PHE A 50 -3.02 0.47 -16.32
CA PHE A 50 -3.11 1.92 -16.27
C PHE A 50 -2.15 2.50 -15.22
N TRP A 51 -2.27 2.06 -13.97
CA TRP A 51 -1.43 2.57 -12.89
C TRP A 51 0.05 2.26 -13.08
N GLY A 52 0.39 1.04 -13.54
CA GLY A 52 1.77 0.65 -13.81
C GLY A 52 2.42 1.45 -14.93
N SER A 53 1.66 1.82 -15.97
CA SER A 53 2.15 2.63 -17.08
C SER A 53 2.61 4.03 -16.66
N MET A 54 1.99 4.59 -15.60
CA MET A 54 2.37 5.90 -15.03
C MET A 54 3.80 5.90 -14.46
N TYR A 55 4.31 4.74 -14.05
CA TYR A 55 5.70 4.58 -13.57
C TYR A 55 6.70 4.31 -14.69
N LYS A 56 6.26 4.34 -15.97
CA LYS A 56 7.11 4.10 -17.15
C LYS A 56 7.81 2.74 -17.12
N ILE A 57 7.17 1.72 -16.55
CA ILE A 57 7.66 0.34 -16.55
C ILE A 57 7.59 -0.20 -17.98
N PRO A 58 8.65 -0.85 -18.52
CA PRO A 58 8.62 -1.44 -19.86
C PRO A 58 7.48 -2.44 -20.01
N GLY A 59 6.78 -2.43 -21.15
CA GLY A 59 5.53 -3.16 -21.32
C GLY A 59 5.60 -4.66 -21.05
N LYS A 60 6.72 -5.33 -21.39
CA LYS A 60 6.93 -6.75 -21.07
C LYS A 60 7.02 -6.96 -19.56
N GLU A 61 7.87 -6.18 -18.90
CA GLU A 61 8.06 -6.24 -17.44
C GLU A 61 6.77 -5.88 -16.69
N LEU A 62 6.01 -4.90 -17.20
CA LEU A 62 4.74 -4.51 -16.58
C LEU A 62 3.73 -5.67 -16.60
N LYS A 63 3.64 -6.41 -17.71
CA LYS A 63 2.77 -7.59 -17.79
C LYS A 63 3.15 -8.66 -16.76
N GLU A 64 4.43 -8.96 -16.64
CA GLU A 64 4.96 -9.91 -15.66
C GLU A 64 4.59 -9.46 -14.22
N ARG A 65 4.80 -8.18 -13.90
CA ARG A 65 4.47 -7.62 -12.58
C ARG A 65 2.96 -7.61 -12.29
N ILE A 66 2.12 -7.42 -13.32
CA ILE A 66 0.67 -7.51 -13.19
C ILE A 66 0.25 -8.94 -12.85
N ASP A 67 0.78 -9.94 -13.57
CA ASP A 67 0.46 -11.34 -13.31
C ASP A 67 0.95 -11.76 -11.91
N GLU A 68 2.18 -11.37 -11.49
CA GLU A 68 2.69 -11.56 -10.11
C GLU A 68 1.75 -10.92 -9.05
N THR A 69 1.25 -9.71 -9.34
CA THR A 69 0.36 -8.98 -8.43
C THR A 69 -1.00 -9.68 -8.32
N LEU A 70 -1.57 -10.10 -9.43
CA LEU A 70 -2.84 -10.83 -9.45
C LEU A 70 -2.75 -12.16 -8.71
N ASP A 71 -1.64 -12.88 -8.88
CA ASP A 71 -1.37 -14.12 -8.18
C ASP A 71 -1.21 -13.89 -6.67
N LEU A 72 -0.41 -12.89 -6.27
CA LEU A 72 -0.21 -12.50 -4.87
C LEU A 72 -1.53 -12.26 -4.12
N PHE A 73 -2.51 -11.67 -4.80
CA PHE A 73 -3.82 -11.36 -4.23
C PHE A 73 -4.91 -12.41 -4.52
N GLY A 74 -4.59 -13.53 -5.20
CA GLY A 74 -5.53 -14.60 -5.54
C GLY A 74 -6.66 -14.13 -6.46
N LEU A 75 -6.34 -13.29 -7.47
CA LEU A 75 -7.32 -12.70 -8.39
C LEU A 75 -7.01 -13.00 -9.87
N THR A 76 -6.12 -13.95 -10.14
CA THR A 76 -5.72 -14.34 -11.51
C THR A 76 -6.91 -14.76 -12.36
N ASP A 77 -7.80 -15.61 -11.82
CA ASP A 77 -8.99 -16.11 -12.54
C ASP A 77 -10.05 -15.04 -12.82
N ARG A 78 -9.98 -13.94 -12.09
CA ARG A 78 -10.92 -12.82 -12.19
C ARG A 78 -10.32 -11.59 -12.89
N LYS A 79 -9.08 -11.68 -13.41
CA LYS A 79 -8.33 -10.54 -13.92
C LYS A 79 -9.01 -9.73 -15.02
N ASN A 80 -9.85 -10.39 -15.82
CA ASN A 80 -10.57 -9.77 -16.94
C ASN A 80 -11.96 -9.25 -16.57
N ASP A 81 -12.42 -9.54 -15.34
CA ASP A 81 -13.73 -9.07 -14.88
C ASP A 81 -13.67 -7.58 -14.52
N LYS A 82 -14.74 -6.86 -14.84
CA LYS A 82 -14.86 -5.44 -14.47
C LYS A 82 -14.85 -5.26 -12.95
N VAL A 83 -14.07 -4.30 -12.46
CA VAL A 83 -13.92 -4.01 -11.03
C VAL A 83 -15.25 -3.69 -10.35
N LYS A 84 -16.25 -3.17 -11.06
CA LYS A 84 -17.60 -2.96 -10.51
C LYS A 84 -18.26 -4.25 -10.00
N THR A 85 -17.88 -5.41 -10.51
CA THR A 85 -18.41 -6.73 -10.08
C THR A 85 -17.67 -7.33 -8.90
N TYR A 86 -16.60 -6.67 -8.43
CA TYR A 86 -15.77 -7.13 -7.32
C TYR A 86 -16.42 -6.80 -5.96
N SER A 87 -16.20 -7.68 -4.98
CA SER A 87 -16.46 -7.36 -3.57
C SER A 87 -15.57 -6.22 -3.08
N GLY A 88 -15.93 -5.59 -1.96
CA GLY A 88 -15.10 -4.56 -1.33
C GLY A 88 -13.67 -5.05 -1.07
N GLY A 89 -13.53 -6.28 -0.54
CA GLY A 89 -12.24 -6.89 -0.29
C GLY A 89 -11.42 -7.18 -1.56
N MET A 90 -12.07 -7.59 -2.65
CA MET A 90 -11.39 -7.76 -3.94
C MET A 90 -10.90 -6.42 -4.50
N LYS A 91 -11.73 -5.37 -4.42
CA LYS A 91 -11.35 -4.02 -4.84
C LYS A 91 -10.15 -3.52 -4.03
N ARG A 92 -10.19 -3.70 -2.70
CA ARG A 92 -9.08 -3.29 -1.82
C ARG A 92 -7.79 -4.01 -2.18
N ARG A 93 -7.82 -5.31 -2.45
CA ARG A 93 -6.65 -6.09 -2.86
C ARG A 93 -6.04 -5.56 -4.17
N ILE A 94 -6.84 -5.25 -5.19
CA ILE A 94 -6.32 -4.64 -6.42
C ILE A 94 -5.79 -3.22 -6.15
N ASN A 95 -6.46 -2.42 -5.31
CA ASN A 95 -5.99 -1.09 -4.94
C ASN A 95 -4.60 -1.13 -4.27
N ILE A 96 -4.36 -2.09 -3.37
CA ILE A 96 -3.02 -2.34 -2.80
C ILE A 96 -2.05 -2.76 -3.92
N GLY A 97 -2.48 -3.65 -4.82
CA GLY A 97 -1.69 -4.11 -5.95
C GLY A 97 -1.18 -2.97 -6.84
N THR A 98 -1.99 -1.93 -7.10
CA THR A 98 -1.54 -0.78 -7.90
C THR A 98 -0.34 -0.06 -7.27
N ALA A 99 -0.28 0.01 -5.94
CA ALA A 99 0.81 0.64 -5.21
C ALA A 99 2.11 -0.19 -5.19
N LEU A 100 2.05 -1.46 -5.59
CA LEU A 100 3.20 -2.39 -5.58
C LEU A 100 3.90 -2.52 -6.93
N LEU A 101 3.24 -2.18 -8.04
CA LEU A 101 3.72 -2.42 -9.41
C LEU A 101 5.13 -1.87 -9.69
N HIS A 102 5.47 -0.73 -9.13
CA HIS A 102 6.77 -0.12 -9.30
C HIS A 102 7.83 -0.61 -8.29
N ARG A 103 7.49 -1.64 -7.49
CA ARG A 103 8.36 -2.27 -6.47
C ARG A 103 8.95 -1.25 -5.49
N PRO A 104 8.10 -0.50 -4.75
CA PRO A 104 8.55 0.49 -3.79
C PRO A 104 9.32 -0.17 -2.65
N LYS A 105 10.23 0.58 -2.01
CA LYS A 105 10.90 0.15 -0.78
C LYS A 105 10.05 0.38 0.46
N ILE A 106 9.15 1.36 0.39
CA ILE A 106 8.29 1.77 1.50
C ILE A 106 6.84 1.82 1.02
N LEU A 107 5.95 1.17 1.73
CA LEU A 107 4.52 1.18 1.47
C LEU A 107 3.78 1.89 2.61
N PHE A 108 3.11 2.99 2.29
CA PHE A 108 2.19 3.67 3.21
C PHE A 108 0.79 3.13 2.97
N MET A 109 0.12 2.72 4.03
CA MET A 109 -1.24 2.19 3.99
C MET A 109 -2.10 2.94 4.99
N ASP A 110 -3.08 3.67 4.47
CA ASP A 110 -3.98 4.48 5.29
C ASP A 110 -5.29 3.72 5.49
N GLU A 111 -5.50 3.20 6.71
CA GLU A 111 -6.67 2.42 7.12
C GLU A 111 -7.12 1.37 6.09
N PRO A 112 -6.25 0.48 5.62
CA PRO A 112 -6.51 -0.33 4.40
C PRO A 112 -7.59 -1.39 4.59
N THR A 113 -8.05 -1.64 5.79
CA THR A 113 -9.01 -2.71 6.12
C THR A 113 -10.36 -2.21 6.61
N VAL A 114 -10.54 -0.89 6.68
CA VAL A 114 -11.83 -0.29 7.08
C VAL A 114 -12.93 -0.69 6.12
N GLY A 115 -14.03 -1.22 6.68
CA GLY A 115 -15.19 -1.67 5.89
C GLY A 115 -14.97 -2.97 5.09
N ILE A 116 -13.88 -3.70 5.37
CA ILE A 116 -13.56 -4.97 4.70
C ILE A 116 -14.02 -6.14 5.58
N ASP A 117 -14.62 -7.15 4.96
CA ASP A 117 -15.03 -8.37 5.64
C ASP A 117 -13.85 -9.12 6.29
N PRO A 118 -14.07 -9.92 7.36
CA PRO A 118 -13.00 -10.58 8.09
C PRO A 118 -12.12 -11.52 7.24
N GLN A 119 -12.71 -12.21 6.26
CA GLN A 119 -11.96 -13.12 5.39
C GLN A 119 -11.02 -12.34 4.47
N SER A 120 -11.51 -11.30 3.80
CA SER A 120 -10.70 -10.43 2.95
C SER A 120 -9.63 -9.68 3.75
N ARG A 121 -9.95 -9.26 4.99
CA ARG A 121 -9.00 -8.62 5.89
C ARG A 121 -7.82 -9.54 6.23
N ASN A 122 -8.08 -10.80 6.56
CA ASN A 122 -7.02 -11.77 6.84
C ASN A 122 -6.10 -12.00 5.63
N LEU A 123 -6.66 -12.11 4.42
CA LEU A 123 -5.85 -12.22 3.20
C LEU A 123 -4.95 -11.00 2.98
N ILE A 124 -5.45 -9.79 3.28
CA ILE A 124 -4.64 -8.57 3.22
C ILE A 124 -3.50 -8.63 4.24
N PHE A 125 -3.76 -9.07 5.46
CA PHE A 125 -2.72 -9.20 6.50
C PHE A 125 -1.63 -10.19 6.09
N GLU A 126 -1.99 -11.35 5.55
CA GLU A 126 -1.02 -12.35 5.05
C GLU A 126 -0.11 -11.75 3.97
N VAL A 127 -0.69 -10.96 3.06
CA VAL A 127 0.11 -10.28 2.02
C VAL A 127 1.03 -9.22 2.65
N ILE A 128 0.56 -8.42 3.59
CA ILE A 128 1.37 -7.42 4.31
C ILE A 128 2.56 -8.10 5.01
N GLU A 129 2.29 -9.19 5.75
CA GLU A 129 3.33 -9.97 6.43
C GLU A 129 4.36 -10.55 5.43
N LYS A 130 3.89 -11.07 4.28
CA LYS A 130 4.77 -11.57 3.21
C LYS A 130 5.65 -10.48 2.63
N LEU A 131 5.10 -9.29 2.35
CA LEU A 131 5.84 -8.15 1.83
C LEU A 131 6.89 -7.66 2.84
N HIS A 132 6.52 -7.58 4.12
CA HIS A 132 7.44 -7.20 5.19
C HIS A 132 8.60 -8.20 5.34
N LYS A 133 8.31 -9.51 5.36
CA LYS A 133 9.32 -10.58 5.37
C LYS A 133 10.24 -10.52 4.15
N GLY A 134 9.74 -10.03 3.02
CA GLY A 134 10.51 -9.76 1.80
C GLY A 134 11.39 -8.50 1.86
N GLY A 135 11.44 -7.80 3.01
CA GLY A 135 12.29 -6.62 3.23
C GLY A 135 11.62 -5.27 2.93
N MET A 136 10.32 -5.24 2.65
CA MET A 136 9.59 -3.99 2.45
C MET A 136 9.33 -3.29 3.80
N THR A 137 9.61 -2.00 3.88
CA THR A 137 9.19 -1.18 5.02
C THR A 137 7.71 -0.80 4.84
N ILE A 138 6.90 -1.04 5.86
CA ILE A 138 5.46 -0.72 5.81
C ILE A 138 5.13 0.28 6.91
N VAL A 139 4.49 1.38 6.52
CA VAL A 139 3.90 2.36 7.44
C VAL A 139 2.40 2.17 7.36
N TYR A 140 1.83 1.67 8.45
CA TYR A 140 0.43 1.27 8.55
C TYR A 140 -0.31 2.17 9.51
N THR A 141 -1.37 2.84 9.07
CA THR A 141 -2.25 3.59 9.96
C THR A 141 -3.53 2.79 10.22
N THR A 142 -3.95 2.75 11.46
CA THR A 142 -5.20 2.11 11.88
C THR A 142 -5.68 2.72 13.21
N HIS A 143 -6.97 2.63 13.43
CA HIS A 143 -7.57 2.89 14.74
C HIS A 143 -7.95 1.58 15.48
N TYR A 144 -7.62 0.42 14.90
CA TYR A 144 -7.80 -0.90 15.51
C TYR A 144 -6.50 -1.39 16.14
N MET A 145 -6.45 -1.45 17.48
CA MET A 145 -5.25 -1.86 18.20
C MET A 145 -4.79 -3.28 17.81
N GLU A 146 -5.75 -4.21 17.63
CA GLU A 146 -5.47 -5.59 17.23
C GLU A 146 -4.69 -5.71 15.90
N GLU A 147 -4.90 -4.77 14.97
CA GLU A 147 -4.15 -4.74 13.72
C GLU A 147 -2.71 -4.27 13.92
N ALA A 148 -2.54 -3.23 14.75
CA ALA A 148 -1.22 -2.71 15.10
C ALA A 148 -0.40 -3.77 15.85
N GLU A 149 -1.01 -4.47 16.81
CA GLU A 149 -0.40 -5.58 17.56
C GLU A 149 0.06 -6.71 16.64
N ARG A 150 -0.76 -7.07 15.64
CA ARG A 150 -0.45 -8.16 14.71
C ARG A 150 0.64 -7.82 13.72
N LEU A 151 0.62 -6.59 13.18
CA LEU A 151 1.39 -6.25 11.98
C LEU A 151 2.63 -5.40 12.26
N CYS A 152 2.66 -4.65 13.37
CA CYS A 152 3.66 -3.63 13.59
C CYS A 152 4.74 -4.07 14.58
N ASN A 153 6.00 -3.84 14.23
CA ASN A 153 7.13 -4.03 15.15
C ASN A 153 7.30 -2.84 16.09
N ARG A 154 6.87 -1.66 15.65
CA ARG A 154 6.88 -0.41 16.41
C ARG A 154 5.57 0.33 16.17
N ILE A 155 5.03 0.92 17.23
CA ILE A 155 3.75 1.62 17.21
C ILE A 155 4.00 3.06 17.68
N GLY A 156 3.34 4.01 17.03
CA GLY A 156 3.26 5.39 17.46
C GLY A 156 1.81 5.78 17.70
N ILE A 157 1.49 6.22 18.90
CA ILE A 157 0.14 6.70 19.25
C ILE A 157 0.08 8.21 19.02
N ILE A 158 -0.88 8.64 18.21
CA ILE A 158 -1.07 10.04 17.86
C ILE A 158 -2.38 10.53 18.47
N ASP A 159 -2.30 11.63 19.22
CA ASP A 159 -3.47 12.36 19.72
C ASP A 159 -3.31 13.86 19.47
N ASN A 160 -4.37 14.51 18.99
CA ASN A 160 -4.38 15.94 18.66
C ASN A 160 -3.16 16.39 17.82
N GLY A 161 -2.74 15.56 16.85
CA GLY A 161 -1.62 15.84 15.95
C GLY A 161 -0.22 15.69 16.58
N LYS A 162 -0.12 15.13 17.79
CA LYS A 162 1.14 14.89 18.50
C LYS A 162 1.33 13.41 18.76
N ILE A 163 2.57 12.92 18.63
CA ILE A 163 2.93 11.59 19.10
C ILE A 163 3.02 11.65 20.62
N ILE A 164 2.10 10.92 21.31
CA ILE A 164 2.03 10.88 22.77
C ILE A 164 2.77 9.67 23.35
N ALA A 165 2.93 8.60 22.60
CA ALA A 165 3.73 7.45 22.95
C ALA A 165 4.27 6.77 21.69
N GLN A 166 5.44 6.13 21.77
CA GLN A 166 5.99 5.31 20.71
C GLN A 166 6.92 4.25 21.29
N GLY A 167 6.84 3.04 20.72
CA GLY A 167 7.66 1.93 21.20
C GLY A 167 7.31 0.63 20.50
N THR A 168 7.86 -0.48 20.98
CA THR A 168 7.36 -1.82 20.72
C THR A 168 6.07 -2.05 21.50
N LEU A 169 5.37 -3.15 21.23
CA LEU A 169 4.14 -3.49 21.97
C LEU A 169 4.42 -3.65 23.47
N ASP A 170 5.58 -4.24 23.83
CA ASP A 170 5.98 -4.47 25.22
C ASP A 170 6.40 -3.18 25.95
N GLU A 171 6.70 -2.10 25.23
CA GLU A 171 7.11 -0.81 25.77
C GLU A 171 5.95 0.16 25.96
N LEU A 172 4.77 -0.12 25.36
CA LEU A 172 3.55 0.70 25.40
C LEU A 172 2.51 0.19 26.37
#